data_e5676e14af12ae44d0a40867eb0ed25b
#
_entry.id   e5676e14af12ae44d0a40867eb0ed25b
#
_cell.length_a   1.000
_cell.length_b   1.000
_cell.length_c   1.000
_cell.angle_alpha   90.00
_cell.angle_beta   90.00
_cell.angle_gamma   90.00
#
_symmetry.space_group_name_H-M   'P 1'
#
loop_
_entity.id
_entity.type
_entity.pdbx_description
1 polymer ?
#
loop_
_entity_poly.entity_id
_entity_poly.type
_entity_poly.pdbx_seq_one_letter_code
_entity_poly.pdbx_strand_id
1 'polypeptide(L)'
;MRAPLLFASVLSMTCGSPPNEDESSSPDERIATGVFVAVASDFRGFHSWKSYDVTDDAALAGIHDGSTVTEYLNKKPPHGSKQFPIGTIVVKEATGGTIPHELFAMVKRGGNPPFNDGAPGWEWFDLTIVNDGKDSVSITWRGFGPPAGDTYGGDAKAGCNTCHTACGNDAVCAKPLALSKF
;
A
#
# COMPACT_ATOMS: atom_id res chain seq x y z
N MET A 1 -26.73 -53.96 45.53
CA MET A 1 -26.68 -52.52 45.31
C MET A 1 -25.69 -52.27 44.18
N ARG A 2 -26.19 -51.87 43.00
CA ARG A 2 -25.34 -51.55 41.79
C ARG A 2 -25.32 -50.05 41.59
N ALA A 3 -24.16 -49.44 41.60
CA ALA A 3 -23.96 -48.02 41.29
C ALA A 3 -23.88 -47.82 39.77
N PRO A 4 -24.48 -46.75 39.21
CA PRO A 4 -24.33 -46.44 37.79
C PRO A 4 -23.03 -45.63 37.51
N LEU A 5 -22.30 -46.05 36.47
CA LEU A 5 -21.19 -45.30 35.90
C LEU A 5 -21.76 -44.13 35.07
N LEU A 6 -21.38 -42.92 35.43
CA LEU A 6 -21.58 -41.72 34.63
C LEU A 6 -20.43 -41.61 33.60
N PHE A 7 -20.76 -41.69 32.31
CA PHE A 7 -19.87 -41.35 31.22
C PHE A 7 -19.90 -39.83 31.01
N ALA A 8 -18.79 -39.15 31.28
CA ALA A 8 -18.59 -37.78 30.92
C ALA A 8 -18.09 -37.70 29.48
N SER A 9 -18.91 -37.20 28.56
CA SER A 9 -18.51 -36.88 27.20
C SER A 9 -17.72 -35.55 27.19
N VAL A 10 -16.44 -35.60 26.87
CA VAL A 10 -15.60 -34.44 26.63
C VAL A 10 -15.85 -33.98 25.21
N LEU A 11 -16.55 -32.84 25.04
CA LEU A 11 -16.65 -32.14 23.77
C LEU A 11 -15.31 -31.41 23.52
N SER A 12 -14.50 -31.91 22.62
CA SER A 12 -13.34 -31.19 22.09
C SER A 12 -13.81 -30.11 21.13
N MET A 13 -13.79 -28.85 21.59
CA MET A 13 -13.89 -27.68 20.71
C MET A 13 -12.56 -27.53 19.95
N THR A 14 -12.56 -27.94 18.70
CA THR A 14 -11.51 -27.52 17.76
C THR A 14 -11.70 -26.03 17.45
N CYS A 15 -10.82 -25.17 17.98
CA CYS A 15 -10.67 -23.81 17.47
C CYS A 15 -10.13 -23.91 16.04
N GLY A 16 -11.03 -23.91 15.06
CA GLY A 16 -10.67 -23.64 13.68
C GLY A 16 -10.15 -22.20 13.58
N SER A 17 -8.95 -22.01 13.05
CA SER A 17 -8.47 -20.69 12.65
C SER A 17 -9.49 -20.09 11.68
N PRO A 18 -9.83 -18.79 11.81
CA PRO A 18 -10.71 -18.17 10.83
C PRO A 18 -10.09 -18.33 9.44
N PRO A 19 -10.89 -18.58 8.41
CA PRO A 19 -10.37 -18.61 7.04
C PRO A 19 -9.74 -17.24 6.75
N ASN A 20 -8.55 -17.24 6.15
CA ASN A 20 -7.96 -16.06 5.55
C ASN A 20 -8.88 -15.64 4.38
N GLU A 21 -9.84 -14.78 4.65
CA GLU A 21 -10.85 -14.33 3.67
C GLU A 21 -10.26 -13.42 2.58
N ASP A 22 -8.97 -13.07 2.67
CA ASP A 22 -8.38 -11.97 1.89
C ASP A 22 -7.66 -12.38 0.59
N GLU A 23 -7.41 -13.67 0.35
CA GLU A 23 -6.67 -14.12 -0.85
C GLU A 23 -7.54 -14.67 -1.99
N SER A 24 -8.86 -14.82 -1.82
CA SER A 24 -9.68 -15.55 -2.78
C SER A 24 -10.40 -14.69 -3.83
N SER A 25 -10.52 -13.37 -3.62
CA SER A 25 -11.20 -12.48 -4.57
C SER A 25 -10.22 -11.83 -5.54
N SER A 26 -10.58 -11.81 -6.84
CA SER A 26 -9.77 -11.13 -7.85
C SER A 26 -9.72 -9.61 -7.60
N PRO A 27 -8.65 -8.90 -8.06
CA PRO A 27 -8.58 -7.44 -7.97
C PRO A 27 -9.80 -6.74 -8.56
N ASP A 28 -10.35 -7.26 -9.66
CA ASP A 28 -11.52 -6.68 -10.34
C ASP A 28 -12.81 -6.83 -9.52
N GLU A 29 -13.00 -7.94 -8.82
CA GLU A 29 -14.15 -8.13 -7.92
C GLU A 29 -14.08 -7.17 -6.72
N ARG A 30 -12.91 -6.93 -6.17
CA ARG A 30 -12.71 -5.98 -5.07
C ARG A 30 -12.98 -4.54 -5.51
N ILE A 31 -12.58 -4.16 -6.73
CA ILE A 31 -12.84 -2.84 -7.30
C ILE A 31 -14.33 -2.60 -7.52
N ALA A 32 -15.10 -3.62 -7.91
CA ALA A 32 -16.53 -3.51 -8.17
C ALA A 32 -17.35 -3.05 -6.95
N THR A 33 -16.84 -3.22 -5.73
CA THR A 33 -17.48 -2.72 -4.49
C THR A 33 -17.28 -1.22 -4.25
N GLY A 34 -16.47 -0.54 -5.07
CA GLY A 34 -16.06 0.85 -4.85
C GLY A 34 -14.96 1.02 -3.78
N VAL A 35 -14.43 -0.09 -3.27
CA VAL A 35 -13.32 -0.13 -2.31
C VAL A 35 -12.34 -1.22 -2.73
N PHE A 36 -11.07 -0.86 -2.87
CA PHE A 36 -9.99 -1.81 -3.18
C PHE A 36 -9.06 -1.93 -1.98
N VAL A 37 -9.10 -3.05 -1.30
CA VAL A 37 -8.18 -3.39 -0.20
C VAL A 37 -7.02 -4.17 -0.78
N ALA A 38 -5.86 -3.53 -0.90
CA ALA A 38 -4.68 -4.20 -1.44
C ALA A 38 -4.11 -5.22 -0.45
N VAL A 39 -3.63 -6.34 -0.99
CA VAL A 39 -2.91 -7.40 -0.27
C VAL A 39 -1.52 -7.57 -0.88
N ALA A 40 -0.62 -8.29 -0.21
CA ALA A 40 0.78 -8.43 -0.65
C ALA A 40 0.92 -8.95 -2.09
N SER A 41 0.02 -9.81 -2.54
CA SER A 41 0.03 -10.33 -3.91
C SER A 41 -0.27 -9.29 -4.98
N ASP A 42 -0.94 -8.18 -4.63
CA ASP A 42 -1.24 -7.10 -5.58
C ASP A 42 0.00 -6.28 -5.98
N PHE A 43 1.06 -6.34 -5.18
CA PHE A 43 2.34 -5.69 -5.46
C PHE A 43 3.34 -6.60 -6.18
N ARG A 44 3.01 -7.89 -6.35
CA ARG A 44 3.93 -8.85 -6.96
C ARG A 44 4.30 -8.45 -8.39
N GLY A 45 5.59 -8.52 -8.71
CA GLY A 45 6.10 -8.20 -10.04
C GLY A 45 6.09 -6.69 -10.35
N PHE A 46 6.06 -5.82 -9.35
CA PHE A 46 5.96 -4.38 -9.53
C PHE A 46 7.12 -3.80 -10.38
N HIS A 47 8.30 -4.40 -10.35
CA HIS A 47 9.42 -3.97 -11.20
C HIS A 47 9.14 -4.12 -12.71
N SER A 48 8.15 -4.94 -13.10
CA SER A 48 7.70 -5.07 -14.48
C SER A 48 6.69 -4.00 -14.91
N TRP A 49 6.18 -3.19 -13.98
CA TRP A 49 5.22 -2.13 -14.28
C TRP A 49 5.88 -0.95 -14.97
N LYS A 50 5.07 0.00 -15.44
CA LYS A 50 5.61 1.23 -16.02
C LYS A 50 6.38 2.02 -14.97
N SER A 51 7.69 2.18 -15.17
CA SER A 51 8.57 2.91 -14.26
C SER A 51 8.79 4.36 -14.69
N TYR A 52 9.04 5.21 -13.69
CA TYR A 52 9.32 6.63 -13.84
C TYR A 52 10.45 7.01 -12.89
N ASP A 53 11.51 7.60 -13.41
CA ASP A 53 12.54 8.24 -12.58
C ASP A 53 11.95 9.51 -11.97
N VAL A 54 11.99 9.62 -10.66
CA VAL A 54 11.47 10.73 -9.87
C VAL A 54 12.52 11.26 -8.90
N THR A 55 13.79 10.94 -9.12
CA THR A 55 14.91 11.30 -8.24
C THR A 55 14.94 12.79 -7.95
N ASP A 56 14.81 13.64 -8.98
CA ASP A 56 14.81 15.08 -8.80
C ASP A 56 13.59 15.58 -8.02
N ASP A 57 12.42 14.99 -8.24
CA ASP A 57 11.21 15.37 -7.51
C ASP A 57 11.28 14.96 -6.03
N ALA A 58 11.84 13.80 -5.73
CA ALA A 58 12.06 13.31 -4.37
C ALA A 58 13.10 14.16 -3.63
N ALA A 59 14.20 14.52 -4.28
CA ALA A 59 15.23 15.38 -3.72
C ALA A 59 14.70 16.77 -3.33
N LEU A 60 13.78 17.35 -4.13
CA LEU A 60 13.15 18.63 -3.82
C LEU A 60 12.22 18.54 -2.59
N ALA A 61 11.60 17.38 -2.37
CA ALA A 61 10.74 17.18 -1.22
C ALA A 61 11.52 16.95 0.08
N GLY A 62 12.80 16.55 0.01
CA GLY A 62 13.64 16.19 1.16
C GLY A 62 13.12 15.01 1.97
N ILE A 63 12.28 14.19 1.35
CA ILE A 63 11.59 13.05 1.93
C ILE A 63 11.84 11.88 0.99
N HIS A 64 11.97 10.68 1.51
CA HIS A 64 12.38 9.49 0.74
C HIS A 64 13.82 9.64 0.20
N ASP A 65 14.75 9.60 1.15
CA ASP A 65 16.18 9.78 0.91
C ASP A 65 16.72 8.65 0.01
N GLY A 66 17.19 9.02 -1.16
CA GLY A 66 17.82 8.10 -2.09
C GLY A 66 18.61 8.80 -3.17
N SER A 67 19.71 8.20 -3.59
CA SER A 67 20.46 8.66 -4.76
C SER A 67 19.74 8.30 -6.07
N THR A 68 18.83 7.34 -6.02
CA THR A 68 17.91 6.98 -7.11
C THR A 68 16.53 6.71 -6.53
N VAL A 69 15.51 7.38 -7.07
CA VAL A 69 14.11 7.17 -6.68
C VAL A 69 13.30 6.87 -7.92
N THR A 70 12.66 5.71 -7.93
CA THR A 70 11.82 5.24 -9.05
C THR A 70 10.40 5.01 -8.55
N GLU A 71 9.42 5.46 -9.32
CA GLU A 71 8.01 5.11 -9.10
C GLU A 71 7.52 4.16 -10.17
N TYR A 72 6.80 3.12 -9.75
CA TYR A 72 6.20 2.10 -10.60
C TYR A 72 4.68 2.19 -10.52
N LEU A 73 4.03 2.27 -11.67
CA LEU A 73 2.58 2.42 -11.79
C LEU A 73 1.96 1.16 -12.38
N ASN A 74 1.04 0.51 -11.66
CA ASN A 74 0.41 -0.74 -12.11
C ASN A 74 -0.49 -0.56 -13.32
N LYS A 75 -1.19 0.57 -13.42
CA LYS A 75 -2.08 0.88 -14.56
C LYS A 75 -2.15 2.38 -14.81
N LYS A 76 -2.16 2.76 -16.08
CA LYS A 76 -2.35 4.15 -16.47
C LYS A 76 -3.80 4.58 -16.27
N PRO A 77 -4.05 5.80 -15.74
CA PRO A 77 -5.39 6.35 -15.74
C PRO A 77 -5.87 6.62 -17.19
N PRO A 78 -7.17 6.55 -17.44
CA PRO A 78 -7.73 6.96 -18.74
C PRO A 78 -7.40 8.42 -19.06
N HIS A 79 -7.26 8.72 -20.35
CA HIS A 79 -6.99 10.09 -20.81
C HIS A 79 -8.03 11.09 -20.27
N GLY A 80 -7.55 12.20 -19.74
CA GLY A 80 -8.41 13.26 -19.19
C GLY A 80 -9.00 12.97 -17.81
N SER A 81 -8.57 11.89 -17.16
CA SER A 81 -8.98 11.59 -15.78
C SER A 81 -8.62 12.75 -14.85
N LYS A 82 -9.50 13.05 -13.89
CA LYS A 82 -9.28 14.03 -12.82
C LYS A 82 -8.75 13.39 -11.55
N GLN A 83 -8.82 12.08 -11.45
CA GLN A 83 -8.35 11.26 -10.34
C GLN A 83 -7.81 9.93 -10.87
N PHE A 84 -6.95 9.30 -10.11
CA PHE A 84 -6.52 7.93 -10.39
C PHE A 84 -7.67 6.96 -10.09
N PRO A 85 -7.92 5.98 -10.94
CA PRO A 85 -8.96 4.97 -10.71
C PRO A 85 -8.71 4.17 -9.43
N ILE A 86 -9.78 3.72 -8.78
CA ILE A 86 -9.69 2.75 -7.67
C ILE A 86 -8.88 1.52 -8.11
N GLY A 87 -8.02 1.01 -7.23
CA GLY A 87 -7.07 -0.06 -7.53
C GLY A 87 -5.82 0.41 -8.29
N THR A 88 -5.60 1.72 -8.47
CA THR A 88 -4.29 2.23 -8.88
C THR A 88 -3.30 2.02 -7.75
N ILE A 89 -2.13 1.47 -8.07
CA ILE A 89 -1.01 1.27 -7.16
C ILE A 89 0.19 2.03 -7.72
N VAL A 90 0.81 2.83 -6.87
CA VAL A 90 2.11 3.45 -7.13
C VAL A 90 3.07 2.91 -6.09
N VAL A 91 4.11 2.20 -6.52
CA VAL A 91 5.21 1.75 -5.65
C VAL A 91 6.36 2.71 -5.86
N LYS A 92 6.92 3.24 -4.78
CA LYS A 92 8.13 4.07 -4.76
C LYS A 92 9.28 3.27 -4.16
N GLU A 93 10.34 3.14 -4.91
CA GLU A 93 11.60 2.53 -4.50
C GLU A 93 12.68 3.58 -4.45
N ALA A 94 13.31 3.75 -3.29
CA ALA A 94 14.45 4.62 -3.09
C ALA A 94 15.68 3.79 -2.71
N THR A 95 16.80 4.02 -3.38
CA THR A 95 18.05 3.30 -3.15
C THR A 95 19.23 4.26 -3.00
N GLY A 96 20.25 3.84 -2.23
CA GLY A 96 21.50 4.59 -2.07
C GLY A 96 21.40 5.81 -1.15
N GLY A 97 20.36 5.92 -0.34
CA GLY A 97 20.22 6.91 0.71
C GLY A 97 20.83 6.48 2.05
N THR A 98 20.46 7.19 3.12
CA THR A 98 20.82 6.83 4.51
C THR A 98 20.27 5.47 4.88
N ILE A 99 19.06 5.18 4.44
CA ILE A 99 18.50 3.82 4.42
C ILE A 99 18.84 3.24 3.06
N PRO A 100 19.59 2.13 3.00
CA PRO A 100 20.10 1.61 1.72
C PRO A 100 19.02 1.27 0.69
N HIS A 101 17.83 0.89 1.17
CA HIS A 101 16.69 0.53 0.33
C HIS A 101 15.39 0.79 1.09
N GLU A 102 14.57 1.67 0.56
CA GLU A 102 13.23 1.97 1.05
C GLU A 102 12.19 1.60 -0.01
N LEU A 103 11.10 0.99 0.41
CA LEU A 103 10.02 0.60 -0.48
C LEU A 103 8.67 1.00 0.12
N PHE A 104 8.08 2.03 -0.44
CA PHE A 104 6.77 2.52 -0.04
C PHE A 104 5.76 2.36 -1.17
N ALA A 105 4.49 2.33 -0.82
CA ALA A 105 3.45 2.37 -1.83
C ALA A 105 2.25 3.21 -1.39
N MET A 106 1.52 3.71 -2.37
CA MET A 106 0.20 4.28 -2.21
C MET A 106 -0.78 3.54 -3.11
N VAL A 107 -1.95 3.25 -2.55
CA VAL A 107 -3.01 2.51 -3.23
C VAL A 107 -4.28 3.35 -3.24
N LYS A 108 -4.86 3.58 -4.42
CA LYS A 108 -6.16 4.23 -4.55
C LYS A 108 -7.24 3.27 -4.08
N ARG A 109 -7.56 3.37 -2.81
CA ARG A 109 -8.50 2.49 -2.14
C ARG A 109 -9.95 2.81 -2.47
N GLY A 110 -10.29 4.09 -2.65
CA GLY A 110 -11.68 4.55 -2.69
C GLY A 110 -12.34 4.48 -1.31
N GLY A 111 -13.67 4.45 -1.29
CA GLY A 111 -14.45 4.38 -0.05
C GLY A 111 -14.59 5.71 0.68
N ASN A 112 -15.19 5.64 1.86
CA ASN A 112 -15.44 6.79 2.73
C ASN A 112 -14.38 6.89 3.85
N PRO A 113 -14.38 7.94 4.69
CA PRO A 113 -13.52 8.01 5.85
C PRO A 113 -13.46 6.69 6.64
N PRO A 114 -12.30 6.35 7.25
CA PRO A 114 -11.16 7.23 7.53
C PRO A 114 -10.18 7.46 6.37
N PHE A 115 -10.34 6.82 5.23
CA PHE A 115 -9.38 6.83 4.12
C PHE A 115 -9.42 8.09 3.24
N ASN A 116 -10.28 9.05 3.56
CA ASN A 116 -10.36 10.35 2.87
C ASN A 116 -9.70 11.48 3.66
N ASP A 117 -9.16 11.20 4.83
CA ASP A 117 -8.55 12.25 5.66
C ASP A 117 -7.19 12.65 5.09
N GLY A 118 -7.14 13.85 4.56
CA GLY A 118 -5.94 14.43 3.95
C GLY A 118 -5.76 14.07 2.47
N ALA A 119 -5.50 12.82 2.11
CA ALA A 119 -5.35 12.34 0.74
C ALA A 119 -6.52 11.39 0.38
N PRO A 120 -7.66 11.92 -0.07
CA PRO A 120 -8.89 11.18 -0.21
C PRO A 120 -8.79 9.91 -1.03
N GLY A 121 -9.19 8.80 -0.41
CA GLY A 121 -9.24 7.50 -1.05
C GLY A 121 -7.89 6.81 -1.26
N TRP A 122 -6.79 7.32 -0.71
CA TRP A 122 -5.49 6.66 -0.73
C TRP A 122 -5.17 5.98 0.59
N GLU A 123 -4.53 4.83 0.51
CA GLU A 123 -3.94 4.07 1.63
C GLU A 123 -2.44 3.92 1.39
N TRP A 124 -1.67 3.99 2.46
CA TRP A 124 -0.22 4.01 2.44
C TRP A 124 0.36 2.69 2.93
N PHE A 125 1.50 2.31 2.39
CA PHE A 125 2.17 1.05 2.70
C PHE A 125 3.66 1.26 2.86
N ASP A 126 4.23 0.59 3.85
CA ASP A 126 5.63 0.26 3.94
C ASP A 126 5.78 -1.21 3.55
N LEU A 127 6.69 -1.49 2.63
CA LEU A 127 6.86 -2.80 2.02
C LEU A 127 8.29 -3.30 2.21
N THR A 128 8.46 -4.60 2.26
CA THR A 128 9.78 -5.25 2.25
C THR A 128 9.82 -6.28 1.14
N ILE A 129 10.89 -6.27 0.33
CA ILE A 129 11.10 -7.28 -0.71
C ILE A 129 11.34 -8.65 -0.06
N VAL A 130 10.63 -9.65 -0.55
CA VAL A 130 10.85 -11.05 -0.18
C VAL A 130 11.75 -11.70 -1.23
N ASN A 131 12.90 -12.20 -0.81
CA ASN A 131 13.87 -12.84 -1.70
C ASN A 131 13.44 -14.25 -2.10
N ASP A 132 12.33 -14.37 -2.81
CA ASP A 132 11.77 -15.63 -3.30
C ASP A 132 11.99 -15.87 -4.82
N GLY A 133 12.69 -14.95 -5.48
CA GLY A 133 12.89 -14.96 -6.93
C GLY A 133 11.63 -14.65 -7.76
N LYS A 134 10.55 -14.18 -7.12
CA LYS A 134 9.25 -13.88 -7.76
C LYS A 134 8.87 -12.42 -7.72
N ASP A 135 9.77 -11.54 -7.29
CA ASP A 135 9.49 -10.11 -7.10
C ASP A 135 8.27 -9.89 -6.18
N SER A 136 8.28 -10.64 -5.07
CA SER A 136 7.23 -10.58 -4.06
C SER A 136 7.59 -9.61 -2.95
N VAL A 137 6.58 -9.07 -2.29
CA VAL A 137 6.74 -8.19 -1.13
C VAL A 137 5.93 -8.70 0.05
N SER A 138 6.35 -8.32 1.27
CA SER A 138 5.52 -8.33 2.47
C SER A 138 5.11 -6.92 2.83
N ILE A 139 3.89 -6.77 3.37
CA ILE A 139 3.41 -5.50 3.92
C ILE A 139 3.91 -5.42 5.36
N THR A 140 4.82 -4.48 5.61
CA THR A 140 5.36 -4.22 6.95
C THR A 140 4.42 -3.34 7.75
N TRP A 141 3.82 -2.37 7.09
CA TRP A 141 2.85 -1.47 7.67
C TRP A 141 1.87 -0.96 6.59
N ARG A 142 0.66 -0.60 7.02
CA ARG A 142 -0.36 0.03 6.19
C ARG A 142 -1.21 1.01 7.00
N GLY A 143 -1.66 2.08 6.38
CA GLY A 143 -2.53 3.10 7.01
C GLY A 143 -2.33 4.50 6.45
N PHE A 144 -2.49 5.53 7.31
CA PHE A 144 -2.45 6.93 6.91
C PHE A 144 -1.13 7.64 7.22
N GLY A 145 -0.23 7.03 7.94
CA GLY A 145 1.05 7.60 8.33
C GLY A 145 2.11 6.51 8.50
N PRO A 146 3.35 6.89 8.80
CA PRO A 146 4.43 5.93 8.97
C PRO A 146 4.18 5.01 10.16
N PRO A 147 4.86 3.85 10.22
CA PRO A 147 4.91 3.00 11.41
C PRO A 147 5.33 3.79 12.64
N ALA A 148 4.92 3.32 13.83
CA ALA A 148 5.35 3.95 15.09
C ALA A 148 6.87 3.94 15.22
N GLY A 149 7.45 5.13 15.41
CA GLY A 149 8.89 5.33 15.49
C GLY A 149 9.56 5.77 14.20
N ASP A 150 8.88 5.69 13.06
CA ASP A 150 9.36 6.22 11.79
C ASP A 150 8.98 7.69 11.64
N THR A 151 9.78 8.42 10.88
CA THR A 151 9.56 9.84 10.58
C THR A 151 9.78 10.11 9.11
N TYR A 152 8.96 11.00 8.54
CA TYR A 152 9.16 11.51 7.18
C TYR A 152 9.64 12.95 7.23
N GLY A 153 10.67 13.28 6.47
CA GLY A 153 11.19 14.64 6.37
C GLY A 153 11.67 15.25 7.67
N GLY A 154 12.05 14.42 8.66
CA GLY A 154 12.49 14.89 9.97
C GLY A 154 11.35 15.36 10.89
N ASP A 155 10.09 15.27 10.47
CA ASP A 155 8.92 15.60 11.27
C ASP A 155 8.21 14.32 11.72
N ALA A 156 8.35 13.98 13.00
CA ALA A 156 7.70 12.81 13.61
C ALA A 156 6.16 12.83 13.58
N LYS A 157 5.57 13.98 13.26
CA LYS A 157 4.11 14.16 13.14
C LYS A 157 3.64 14.24 11.68
N ALA A 158 4.58 14.34 10.73
CA ALA A 158 4.24 14.38 9.33
C ALA A 158 3.81 12.99 8.89
N GLY A 159 2.51 12.79 8.69
CA GLY A 159 1.98 11.60 8.04
C GLY A 159 2.09 11.72 6.52
N CYS A 160 1.99 10.61 5.80
CA CYS A 160 1.93 10.59 4.34
C CYS A 160 0.90 11.57 3.79
N ASN A 161 -0.29 11.62 4.42
CA ASN A 161 -1.38 12.52 4.03
C ASN A 161 -0.98 14.00 4.08
N THR A 162 -0.22 14.44 5.08
CA THR A 162 0.16 15.84 5.25
C THR A 162 0.94 16.34 4.05
N CYS A 163 1.93 15.59 3.61
CA CYS A 163 2.76 15.95 2.46
C CYS A 163 2.01 15.78 1.13
N HIS A 164 1.36 14.65 0.93
CA HIS A 164 0.73 14.30 -0.33
C HIS A 164 -0.53 15.13 -0.64
N THR A 165 -1.26 15.59 0.38
CA THR A 165 -2.42 16.50 0.19
C THR A 165 -2.00 17.80 -0.48
N ALA A 166 -0.80 18.31 -0.18
CA ALA A 166 -0.29 19.56 -0.75
C ALA A 166 0.09 19.44 -2.23
N CYS A 167 0.27 18.25 -2.76
CA CYS A 167 0.73 18.03 -4.14
C CYS A 167 -0.34 18.31 -5.20
N GLY A 168 -1.62 18.40 -4.84
CA GLY A 168 -2.69 18.34 -5.85
C GLY A 168 -2.64 17.00 -6.61
N ASN A 169 -3.01 16.99 -7.90
CA ASN A 169 -2.86 15.81 -8.77
C ASN A 169 -3.36 14.50 -8.14
N ASP A 170 -4.48 14.59 -7.41
CA ASP A 170 -5.03 13.47 -6.63
C ASP A 170 -4.02 12.86 -5.64
N ALA A 171 -3.23 13.72 -4.98
CA ALA A 171 -2.21 13.36 -3.99
C ALA A 171 -0.96 12.63 -4.53
N VAL A 172 -0.81 12.48 -5.83
CA VAL A 172 0.41 11.94 -6.45
C VAL A 172 1.37 13.07 -6.74
N CYS A 173 2.52 13.12 -6.05
CA CYS A 173 3.43 14.26 -6.07
C CYS A 173 4.38 14.28 -7.27
N ALA A 174 4.72 13.12 -7.80
CA ALA A 174 5.70 13.01 -8.87
C ALA A 174 5.21 13.63 -10.18
N LYS A 175 5.97 14.58 -10.71
CA LYS A 175 5.65 15.26 -11.96
C LYS A 175 5.49 14.33 -13.16
N PRO A 176 6.29 13.24 -13.31
CA PRO A 176 6.08 12.28 -14.39
C PRO A 176 4.69 11.60 -14.36
N LEU A 177 4.08 11.51 -13.18
CA LEU A 177 2.76 10.92 -12.96
C LEU A 177 1.64 11.96 -12.93
N ALA A 178 1.86 13.16 -13.42
CA ALA A 178 0.78 14.15 -13.50
C ALA A 178 -0.36 13.64 -14.40
N LEU A 179 -1.61 13.71 -13.89
CA LEU A 179 -2.81 13.24 -14.61
C LEU A 179 -2.97 13.90 -15.99
N SER A 180 -2.44 15.11 -16.17
CA SER A 180 -2.42 15.81 -17.45
C SER A 180 -1.50 15.18 -18.52
N LYS A 181 -0.71 14.17 -18.14
CA LYS A 181 0.20 13.45 -19.05
C LYS A 181 -0.37 12.12 -19.57
N PHE A 182 -1.56 11.75 -19.09
CA PHE A 182 -2.23 10.51 -19.48
C PHE A 182 -3.40 10.72 -20.44
#